data_0f8d739bd91ae4e64d39f8e00c300fd6
#
_entry.id   0f8d739bd91ae4e64d39f8e00c300fd6
#
_cell.length_a   1.000
_cell.length_b   1.000
_cell.length_c   1.000
_cell.angle_alpha   90.00
_cell.angle_beta   90.00
_cell.angle_gamma   90.00
#
_symmetry.space_group_name_H-M   'P 1'
#
loop_
_entity.id
_entity.type
_entity.pdbx_description
1 polymer ?
#
loop_
_entity_poly.entity_id
_entity_poly.type
_entity_poly.pdbx_seq_one_letter_code
_entity_poly.pdbx_strand_id
1 'polypeptide(L)'
;MELQIPDRAFDIVRVWGAERPDHPALKLGDRTVTYAELYERCQRVANGLAALGVGPQDRVAFLDKNGIEHFELYHGAGLLNAVAVDVNWRLAGPEVEFIVNDMQAKVLVIGADFGEILDAIAPNLSTVTTILVVGSHEGYESWDDWVAAQQTGDPGVPS
;
A
#
# COMPACT_ATOMS: atom_id res chain seq x y z
N MET A 1 20.14 -25.43 -4.77
CA MET A 1 19.16 -24.72 -3.92
C MET A 1 17.89 -24.63 -4.74
N GLU A 2 16.87 -25.40 -4.37
CA GLU A 2 15.58 -25.40 -5.05
C GLU A 2 14.85 -24.10 -4.67
N LEU A 3 14.46 -23.32 -5.65
CA LEU A 3 13.69 -22.10 -5.43
C LEU A 3 12.31 -22.48 -4.90
N GLN A 4 12.01 -22.12 -3.67
CA GLN A 4 10.63 -22.21 -3.17
C GLN A 4 9.82 -21.10 -3.85
N ILE A 5 8.97 -21.47 -4.78
CA ILE A 5 8.00 -20.55 -5.40
C ILE A 5 6.77 -20.56 -4.50
N PRO A 6 6.41 -19.39 -3.93
CA PRO A 6 5.21 -19.32 -3.09
C PRO A 6 3.94 -19.52 -3.93
N ASP A 7 2.93 -20.13 -3.33
CA ASP A 7 1.63 -20.38 -3.98
C ASP A 7 0.89 -19.08 -4.33
N ARG A 8 1.16 -18.00 -3.58
CA ARG A 8 0.61 -16.66 -3.84
C ARG A 8 1.72 -15.67 -4.12
N ALA A 9 1.46 -14.75 -5.06
CA ALA A 9 2.40 -13.67 -5.39
C ALA A 9 2.78 -12.81 -4.17
N PHE A 10 1.85 -12.62 -3.23
CA PHE A 10 2.09 -11.80 -2.04
C PHE A 10 3.01 -12.46 -1.01
N ASP A 11 3.11 -13.79 -1.01
CA ASP A 11 4.00 -14.50 -0.08
C ASP A 11 5.48 -14.40 -0.49
N ILE A 12 5.76 -13.82 -1.65
CA ILE A 12 7.13 -13.61 -2.12
C ILE A 12 7.97 -12.83 -1.11
N VAL A 13 7.38 -11.82 -0.46
CA VAL A 13 8.09 -11.00 0.55
C VAL A 13 8.38 -11.80 1.81
N ARG A 14 7.50 -12.74 2.20
CA ARG A 14 7.71 -13.67 3.33
C ARG A 14 8.88 -14.62 3.05
N VAL A 15 8.84 -15.28 1.89
CA VAL A 15 9.84 -16.28 1.49
C VAL A 15 11.20 -15.62 1.33
N TRP A 16 11.29 -14.56 0.54
CA TRP A 16 12.58 -13.93 0.27
C TRP A 16 13.11 -13.10 1.44
N GLY A 17 12.21 -12.54 2.27
CA GLY A 17 12.60 -11.88 3.52
C GLY A 17 13.27 -12.84 4.50
N ALA A 18 12.88 -14.13 4.48
CA ALA A 18 13.50 -15.18 5.30
C ALA A 18 14.75 -15.79 4.64
N GLU A 19 14.70 -16.10 3.34
CA GLU A 19 15.78 -16.83 2.65
C GLU A 19 16.93 -15.93 2.17
N ARG A 20 16.63 -14.68 1.82
CA ARG A 20 17.61 -13.72 1.27
C ARG A 20 17.40 -12.31 1.84
N PRO A 21 17.44 -12.15 3.17
CA PRO A 21 17.10 -10.88 3.84
C PRO A 21 17.91 -9.69 3.31
N ASP A 22 19.19 -9.85 3.09
CA ASP A 22 20.10 -8.77 2.68
C ASP A 22 20.16 -8.54 1.16
N HIS A 23 19.44 -9.36 0.38
CA HIS A 23 19.43 -9.21 -1.07
C HIS A 23 18.56 -8.01 -1.48
N PRO A 24 18.99 -7.18 -2.45
CA PRO A 24 18.17 -6.11 -3.00
C PRO A 24 16.83 -6.64 -3.54
N ALA A 25 15.73 -6.09 -3.04
CA ALA A 25 14.36 -6.37 -3.52
C ALA A 25 13.90 -5.29 -4.51
N LEU A 26 14.13 -4.02 -4.15
CA LEU A 26 13.72 -2.88 -4.96
C LEU A 26 14.87 -1.88 -5.09
N LYS A 27 14.92 -1.20 -6.24
CA LYS A 27 15.83 -0.07 -6.45
C LYS A 27 15.09 1.05 -7.19
N LEU A 28 15.14 2.24 -6.61
CA LEU A 28 14.60 3.46 -7.21
C LEU A 28 15.61 4.60 -7.06
N GLY A 29 16.18 5.05 -8.16
CA GLY A 29 17.29 5.99 -8.12
C GLY A 29 18.47 5.43 -7.31
N ASP A 30 18.90 6.17 -6.30
CA ASP A 30 19.98 5.77 -5.37
C ASP A 30 19.47 4.97 -4.15
N ARG A 31 18.15 4.90 -3.94
CA ARG A 31 17.54 4.14 -2.85
C ARG A 31 17.46 2.66 -3.23
N THR A 32 18.03 1.81 -2.41
CA THR A 32 17.89 0.36 -2.50
C THR A 32 17.21 -0.15 -1.24
N VAL A 33 16.25 -1.05 -1.40
CA VAL A 33 15.51 -1.70 -0.30
C VAL A 33 15.76 -3.19 -0.39
N THR A 34 16.21 -3.80 0.71
CA THR A 34 16.40 -5.25 0.82
C THR A 34 15.08 -5.99 1.02
N TYR A 35 15.09 -7.32 0.86
CA TYR A 35 13.90 -8.12 1.13
C TYR A 35 13.48 -8.08 2.60
N ALA A 36 14.43 -8.02 3.54
CA ALA A 36 14.09 -7.88 4.95
C ALA A 36 13.39 -6.54 5.24
N GLU A 37 13.92 -5.45 4.73
CA GLU A 37 13.34 -4.12 4.89
C GLU A 37 11.95 -4.02 4.23
N LEU A 38 11.81 -4.55 3.01
CA LEU A 38 10.52 -4.57 2.33
C LEU A 38 9.49 -5.39 3.12
N TYR A 39 9.85 -6.58 3.59
CA TYR A 39 8.94 -7.42 4.35
C TYR A 39 8.53 -6.76 5.67
N GLU A 40 9.47 -6.14 6.40
CA GLU A 40 9.13 -5.39 7.62
C GLU A 40 8.13 -4.26 7.31
N ARG A 41 8.35 -3.48 6.27
CA ARG A 41 7.44 -2.42 5.84
C ARG A 41 6.07 -2.98 5.45
N CYS A 42 6.02 -4.10 4.72
CA CYS A 42 4.76 -4.77 4.37
C CYS A 42 3.99 -5.26 5.61
N GLN A 43 4.68 -5.78 6.63
CA GLN A 43 4.05 -6.16 7.90
C GLN A 43 3.43 -4.96 8.61
N ARG A 44 4.14 -3.83 8.67
CA ARG A 44 3.61 -2.58 9.25
C ARG A 44 2.37 -2.09 8.49
N VAL A 45 2.43 -2.09 7.16
CA VAL A 45 1.28 -1.73 6.33
C VAL A 45 0.09 -2.65 6.59
N ALA A 46 0.31 -3.97 6.63
CA ALA A 46 -0.76 -4.93 6.92
C ALA A 46 -1.39 -4.70 8.29
N ASN A 47 -0.57 -4.55 9.34
CA ASN A 47 -1.09 -4.29 10.69
C ASN A 47 -1.84 -2.96 10.79
N GLY A 48 -1.33 -1.91 10.14
CA GLY A 48 -2.00 -0.61 10.07
C GLY A 48 -3.34 -0.68 9.34
N LEU A 49 -3.38 -1.34 8.18
CA LEU A 49 -4.62 -1.53 7.43
C LEU A 49 -5.65 -2.36 8.23
N ALA A 50 -5.20 -3.42 8.92
CA ALA A 50 -6.07 -4.20 9.80
C ALA A 50 -6.65 -3.35 10.94
N ALA A 51 -5.85 -2.46 11.54
CA ALA A 51 -6.31 -1.53 12.57
C ALA A 51 -7.35 -0.52 12.04
N LEU A 52 -7.29 -0.18 10.75
CA LEU A 52 -8.30 0.62 10.04
C LEU A 52 -9.55 -0.20 9.62
N GLY A 53 -9.63 -1.47 9.98
CA GLY A 53 -10.76 -2.33 9.65
C GLY A 53 -10.72 -2.89 8.22
N VAL A 54 -9.57 -2.88 7.57
CA VAL A 54 -9.36 -3.54 6.27
C VAL A 54 -9.12 -5.03 6.50
N GLY A 55 -9.89 -5.86 5.83
CA GLY A 55 -9.78 -7.32 5.88
C GLY A 55 -9.83 -7.96 4.49
N PRO A 56 -10.02 -9.29 4.42
CA PRO A 56 -10.07 -10.01 3.16
C PRO A 56 -11.10 -9.42 2.18
N GLN A 57 -10.71 -9.27 0.93
CA GLN A 57 -11.50 -8.71 -0.17
C GLN A 57 -11.88 -7.23 -0.02
N ASP A 58 -11.50 -6.52 1.03
CA ASP A 58 -11.61 -5.07 1.08
C ASP A 58 -10.64 -4.41 0.11
N ARG A 59 -11.02 -3.27 -0.43
CA ARG A 59 -10.22 -2.55 -1.43
C ARG A 59 -9.51 -1.38 -0.78
N VAL A 60 -8.24 -1.23 -1.18
CA VAL A 60 -7.40 -0.08 -0.88
C VAL A 60 -6.97 0.53 -2.21
N ALA A 61 -7.31 1.78 -2.44
CA ALA A 61 -6.96 2.50 -3.66
C ALA A 61 -5.55 3.09 -3.56
N PHE A 62 -4.80 3.03 -4.65
CA PHE A 62 -3.50 3.69 -4.80
C PHE A 62 -3.51 4.59 -6.03
N LEU A 63 -3.17 5.86 -5.85
CA LEU A 63 -3.06 6.85 -6.91
C LEU A 63 -1.73 7.59 -6.80
N ASP A 64 -0.72 7.07 -7.45
CA ASP A 64 0.58 7.73 -7.60
C ASP A 64 1.34 7.13 -8.80
N LYS A 65 2.50 7.67 -9.08
CA LYS A 65 3.49 7.05 -9.95
C LYS A 65 4.11 5.83 -9.25
N ASN A 66 4.74 4.94 -10.02
CA ASN A 66 5.42 3.79 -9.44
C ASN A 66 6.53 4.22 -8.48
N GLY A 67 6.46 3.72 -7.26
CA GLY A 67 7.40 3.99 -6.18
C GLY A 67 7.61 2.77 -5.29
N ILE A 68 8.45 2.88 -4.28
CA ILE A 68 8.66 1.82 -3.28
C ILE A 68 7.39 1.63 -2.47
N GLU A 69 6.70 2.70 -2.15
CA GLU A 69 5.45 2.78 -1.38
C GLU A 69 4.32 1.96 -2.03
N HIS A 70 4.29 1.92 -3.37
CA HIS A 70 3.37 1.07 -4.13
C HIS A 70 3.58 -0.42 -3.82
N PHE A 71 4.84 -0.88 -3.81
CA PHE A 71 5.15 -2.27 -3.46
C PHE A 71 4.86 -2.58 -1.99
N GLU A 72 5.13 -1.64 -1.08
CA GLU A 72 4.78 -1.77 0.34
C GLU A 72 3.27 -1.96 0.52
N LEU A 73 2.45 -1.12 -0.14
CA LEU A 73 1.00 -1.24 -0.10
C LEU A 73 0.51 -2.54 -0.73
N TYR A 74 0.98 -2.86 -1.95
CA TYR A 74 0.54 -4.04 -2.69
C TYR A 74 0.76 -5.33 -1.91
N HIS A 75 1.97 -5.52 -1.40
CA HIS A 75 2.29 -6.70 -0.60
C HIS A 75 1.67 -6.64 0.81
N GLY A 76 1.63 -5.48 1.45
CA GLY A 76 1.01 -5.32 2.76
C GLY A 76 -0.50 -5.63 2.74
N ALA A 77 -1.23 -5.11 1.76
CA ALA A 77 -2.65 -5.47 1.55
C ALA A 77 -2.81 -6.97 1.24
N GLY A 78 -1.91 -7.52 0.42
CA GLY A 78 -1.89 -8.95 0.11
C GLY A 78 -1.70 -9.85 1.32
N LEU A 79 -0.92 -9.44 2.33
CA LEU A 79 -0.78 -10.17 3.60
C LEU A 79 -2.10 -10.30 4.38
N LEU A 80 -3.09 -9.44 4.10
CA LEU A 80 -4.44 -9.47 4.68
C LEU A 80 -5.47 -10.13 3.76
N ASN A 81 -5.09 -10.60 2.58
CA ASN A 81 -6.02 -10.97 1.49
C ASN A 81 -6.94 -9.80 1.08
N ALA A 82 -6.53 -8.57 1.34
CA ALA A 82 -7.17 -7.36 0.83
C ALA A 82 -6.70 -7.09 -0.61
N VAL A 83 -7.41 -6.23 -1.32
CA VAL A 83 -7.16 -5.93 -2.73
C VAL A 83 -6.60 -4.52 -2.86
N ALA A 84 -5.34 -4.39 -3.24
CA ALA A 84 -4.79 -3.12 -3.68
C ALA A 84 -5.23 -2.85 -5.12
N VAL A 85 -5.78 -1.68 -5.38
CA VAL A 85 -6.31 -1.28 -6.69
C VAL A 85 -5.62 -0.01 -7.15
N ASP A 86 -4.90 -0.13 -8.26
CA ASP A 86 -4.22 1.01 -8.87
C ASP A 86 -5.22 1.88 -9.64
N VAL A 87 -5.21 3.17 -9.32
CA VAL A 87 -5.93 4.20 -10.07
C VAL A 87 -4.95 4.90 -11.01
N ASN A 88 -5.28 4.97 -12.29
CA ASN A 88 -4.41 5.60 -13.26
C ASN A 88 -4.24 7.11 -12.94
N TRP A 89 -3.02 7.50 -12.60
CA TRP A 89 -2.67 8.85 -12.21
C TRP A 89 -2.84 9.93 -13.32
N ARG A 90 -3.12 9.51 -14.56
CA ARG A 90 -3.41 10.43 -15.68
C ARG A 90 -4.88 10.81 -15.79
N LEU A 91 -5.74 10.24 -14.96
CA LEU A 91 -7.17 10.54 -14.94
C LEU A 91 -7.45 11.90 -14.31
N ALA A 92 -8.55 12.52 -14.74
CA ALA A 92 -9.05 13.73 -14.12
C ALA A 92 -9.76 13.44 -12.79
N GLY A 93 -9.86 14.43 -11.90
CA GLY A 93 -10.47 14.27 -10.57
C GLY A 93 -11.82 13.55 -10.57
N PRO A 94 -12.81 13.94 -11.39
CA PRO A 94 -14.11 13.26 -11.43
C PRO A 94 -14.04 11.77 -11.82
N GLU A 95 -13.06 11.38 -12.66
CA GLU A 95 -12.85 9.98 -13.04
C GLU A 95 -12.24 9.18 -11.87
N VAL A 96 -11.28 9.79 -11.16
CA VAL A 96 -10.69 9.22 -9.95
C VAL A 96 -11.76 9.02 -8.88
N GLU A 97 -12.57 10.06 -8.61
CA GLU A 97 -13.69 10.01 -7.66
C GLU A 97 -14.66 8.85 -7.98
N PHE A 98 -15.06 8.74 -9.25
CA PHE A 98 -15.94 7.67 -9.71
C PHE A 98 -15.34 6.29 -9.42
N ILE A 99 -14.08 6.07 -9.81
CA ILE A 99 -13.41 4.77 -9.65
C ILE A 99 -13.26 4.40 -8.17
N VAL A 100 -12.82 5.34 -7.32
CA VAL A 100 -12.62 5.11 -5.89
C VAL A 100 -13.94 4.77 -5.19
N ASN A 101 -15.03 5.46 -5.56
CA ASN A 101 -16.36 5.20 -5.03
C ASN A 101 -16.94 3.88 -5.58
N ASP A 102 -16.78 3.59 -6.87
CA ASP A 102 -17.29 2.37 -7.51
C ASP A 102 -16.65 1.11 -6.91
N MET A 103 -15.33 1.13 -6.70
CA MET A 103 -14.64 0.02 -6.04
C MET A 103 -14.94 -0.08 -4.54
N GLN A 104 -15.58 0.91 -3.96
CA GLN A 104 -15.85 1.00 -2.52
C GLN A 104 -14.57 0.90 -1.67
N ALA A 105 -13.53 1.64 -2.04
CA ALA A 105 -12.27 1.64 -1.31
C ALA A 105 -12.48 2.14 0.14
N LYS A 106 -11.87 1.46 1.11
CA LYS A 106 -11.86 1.89 2.52
C LYS A 106 -10.74 2.88 2.82
N VAL A 107 -9.61 2.73 2.14
CA VAL A 107 -8.43 3.57 2.28
C VAL A 107 -8.00 4.05 0.90
N LEU A 108 -7.59 5.31 0.81
CA LEU A 108 -6.94 5.89 -0.35
C LEU A 108 -5.51 6.26 0.02
N VAL A 109 -4.55 5.74 -0.72
CA VAL A 109 -3.14 6.17 -0.69
C VAL A 109 -2.89 6.99 -1.95
N ILE A 110 -2.43 8.23 -1.81
CA ILE A 110 -2.28 9.16 -2.93
C ILE A 110 -0.96 9.92 -2.85
N GLY A 111 -0.30 10.12 -3.98
CA GLY A 111 0.92 10.92 -4.05
C GLY A 111 0.67 12.41 -3.86
N ALA A 112 1.56 13.11 -3.17
CA ALA A 112 1.48 14.54 -2.94
C ALA A 112 1.41 15.37 -4.24
N ASP A 113 1.98 14.86 -5.34
CA ASP A 113 1.89 15.48 -6.67
C ASP A 113 0.43 15.63 -7.15
N PHE A 114 -0.51 14.89 -6.55
CA PHE A 114 -1.94 14.87 -6.88
C PHE A 114 -2.81 15.56 -5.82
N GLY A 115 -2.20 16.42 -4.98
CA GLY A 115 -2.89 17.11 -3.89
C GLY A 115 -4.10 17.94 -4.35
N GLU A 116 -4.02 18.62 -5.51
CA GLU A 116 -5.15 19.38 -6.07
C GLU A 116 -6.35 18.47 -6.43
N ILE A 117 -6.06 17.27 -6.96
CA ILE A 117 -7.10 16.27 -7.21
C ILE A 117 -7.70 15.80 -5.89
N LEU A 118 -6.85 15.49 -4.91
CA LEU A 118 -7.28 15.06 -3.58
C LEU A 118 -8.22 16.07 -2.94
N ASP A 119 -7.84 17.35 -2.91
CA ASP A 119 -8.66 18.43 -2.30
C ASP A 119 -10.03 18.53 -2.96
N ALA A 120 -10.09 18.31 -4.29
CA ALA A 120 -11.34 18.38 -5.03
C ALA A 120 -12.27 17.18 -4.77
N ILE A 121 -11.72 15.96 -4.63
CA ILE A 121 -12.54 14.73 -4.54
C ILE A 121 -12.79 14.26 -3.11
N ALA A 122 -11.92 14.58 -2.15
CA ALA A 122 -12.01 14.06 -0.78
C ALA A 122 -13.39 14.24 -0.14
N PRO A 123 -14.09 15.39 -0.29
CA PRO A 123 -15.42 15.58 0.28
C PRO A 123 -16.49 14.62 -0.29
N ASN A 124 -16.25 14.03 -1.45
CA ASN A 124 -17.21 13.20 -2.19
C ASN A 124 -16.89 11.70 -2.10
N LEU A 125 -15.81 11.32 -1.43
CA LEU A 125 -15.43 9.91 -1.27
C LEU A 125 -16.32 9.26 -0.20
N SER A 126 -17.27 8.43 -0.63
CA SER A 126 -18.35 7.94 0.22
C SER A 126 -17.98 6.78 1.15
N THR A 127 -16.96 5.99 0.79
CA THR A 127 -16.54 4.78 1.54
C THR A 127 -15.14 4.89 2.15
N VAL A 128 -14.35 5.86 1.69
CA VAL A 128 -12.99 6.08 2.19
C VAL A 128 -13.06 6.67 3.59
N THR A 129 -12.49 5.95 4.55
CA THR A 129 -12.42 6.38 5.96
C THR A 129 -11.07 6.97 6.32
N THR A 130 -10.04 6.66 5.54
CA THR A 130 -8.68 7.11 5.78
C THR A 130 -7.99 7.45 4.46
N ILE A 131 -7.32 8.60 4.43
CA ILE A 131 -6.49 9.04 3.31
C ILE A 131 -5.07 9.22 3.82
N LEU A 132 -4.11 8.60 3.13
CA LEU A 132 -2.68 8.67 3.43
C LEU A 132 -1.96 9.26 2.23
N VAL A 133 -0.99 10.14 2.46
CA VAL A 133 -0.29 10.84 1.38
C VAL A 133 1.16 10.38 1.28
N VAL A 134 1.56 9.89 0.12
CA VAL A 134 2.98 9.65 -0.19
C VAL A 134 3.65 11.00 -0.42
N GLY A 135 4.57 11.37 0.48
CA GLY A 135 5.08 12.72 0.62
C GLY A 135 4.33 13.49 1.71
N SER A 136 4.01 14.76 1.46
CA SER A 136 3.27 15.61 2.41
C SER A 136 2.22 16.47 1.72
N HIS A 137 1.02 16.54 2.31
CA HIS A 137 -0.05 17.46 1.92
C HIS A 137 -0.79 17.92 3.17
N GLU A 138 -1.10 19.20 3.24
CA GLU A 138 -1.70 19.82 4.44
C GLU A 138 -3.05 19.15 4.78
N GLY A 139 -3.24 18.81 6.04
CA GLY A 139 -4.47 18.17 6.53
C GLY A 139 -4.51 16.65 6.45
N TYR A 140 -3.47 16.01 5.91
CA TYR A 140 -3.40 14.56 5.76
C TYR A 140 -2.13 13.96 6.38
N GLU A 141 -2.24 12.73 6.87
CA GLU A 141 -1.12 11.98 7.42
C GLU A 141 -0.21 11.46 6.30
N SER A 142 1.12 11.58 6.50
CA SER A 142 2.07 11.06 5.54
C SER A 142 2.14 9.52 5.62
N TRP A 143 2.30 8.89 4.46
CA TRP A 143 2.48 7.44 4.37
C TRP A 143 3.63 6.94 5.24
N ASP A 144 4.78 7.60 5.17
CA ASP A 144 5.97 7.16 5.90
C ASP A 144 5.79 7.25 7.41
N ASP A 145 5.21 8.32 7.92
CA ASP A 145 4.95 8.49 9.36
C ASP A 145 3.91 7.47 9.83
N TRP A 146 2.83 7.28 9.05
CA TRP A 146 1.81 6.30 9.36
C TRP A 146 2.39 4.89 9.41
N VAL A 147 3.17 4.47 8.39
CA VAL A 147 3.80 3.13 8.37
C VAL A 147 4.78 2.97 9.53
N ALA A 148 5.60 4.00 9.82
CA ALA A 148 6.58 3.94 10.91
C ALA A 148 5.94 3.75 12.29
N ALA A 149 4.72 4.27 12.48
CA ALA A 149 3.97 4.14 13.73
C ALA A 149 3.35 2.75 13.94
N GLN A 150 3.26 1.91 12.91
CA GLN A 150 2.62 0.59 13.00
C GLN A 150 3.55 -0.47 13.59
N GLN A 151 2.94 -1.51 14.18
CA GLN A 151 3.67 -2.65 14.71
C GLN A 151 4.21 -3.54 13.59
N THR A 152 5.36 -4.15 13.84
CA THR A 152 5.90 -5.24 13.00
C THR A 152 5.26 -6.58 13.40
N GLY A 153 5.43 -7.58 12.57
CA GLY A 153 4.94 -8.94 12.76
C GLY A 153 3.95 -9.31 11.67
N ASP A 154 4.09 -10.54 11.19
CA ASP A 154 3.17 -11.08 10.19
C ASP A 154 1.75 -11.18 10.78
N PRO A 155 0.71 -10.65 10.13
CA PRO A 155 -0.66 -10.73 10.63
C PRO A 155 -1.20 -12.17 10.74
N GLY A 156 -0.51 -13.14 10.14
CA GLY A 156 -0.87 -14.56 10.24
C GLY A 156 -2.16 -14.91 9.52
N VAL A 157 -2.60 -14.09 8.57
CA VAL A 157 -3.81 -14.39 7.78
C VAL A 157 -3.49 -15.53 6.82
N PRO A 158 -4.21 -16.67 6.90
CA PRO A 158 -3.95 -17.81 6.03
C PRO A 158 -4.27 -17.49 4.57
N SER A 159 -3.61 -18.23 3.69
CA SER A 159 -3.79 -18.18 2.23
C SER A 159 -5.16 -18.66 1.82
#